data_14024e2fcd47ec1ab5720bfa9d8d75d2
#
_entry.id   14024e2fcd47ec1ab5720bfa9d8d75d2
#
_cell.length_a   1.000
_cell.length_b   1.000
_cell.length_c   1.000
_cell.angle_alpha   90.00
_cell.angle_beta   90.00
_cell.angle_gamma   90.00
#
_symmetry.space_group_name_H-M   'P 1'
#
loop_
_entity.id
_entity.type
_entity.pdbx_description
1 polymer ?
#
loop_
_entity_poly.entity_id
_entity_poly.type
_entity_poly.pdbx_seq_one_letter_code
_entity_poly.pdbx_strand_id
1 'polypeptide(L)'
;MKTPLNRLPATQLARMIAAHDVSCEAVTHSFIDALREREQDIRAFAWFDAARALETAREFDRVDWRGALHGLPVAVKDNIDTADIVSEYGSAIFLGHVPQSDAACVAALRSSGAFVFGKTVTAELANFTPGPTRNPHDPSRVPGGSSGGSAAAVAAGYAPLALGSDTGGSIRRPAA
;
A
#
# COMPACT_ATOMS: atom_id res chain seq x y z
N MET A 1 -15.34 19.62 -12.11
CA MET A 1 -14.14 18.79 -12.33
C MET A 1 -14.44 17.39 -11.86
N LYS A 2 -14.04 16.33 -12.59
CA LYS A 2 -14.21 14.94 -12.09
C LYS A 2 -13.23 14.69 -10.94
N THR A 3 -13.67 13.99 -9.89
CA THR A 3 -12.80 13.57 -8.77
C THR A 3 -11.65 12.71 -9.30
N PRO A 4 -10.40 12.97 -8.94
CA PRO A 4 -9.26 12.14 -9.35
C PRO A 4 -9.40 10.70 -8.86
N LEU A 5 -8.91 9.71 -9.62
CA LEU A 5 -9.05 8.28 -9.29
C LEU A 5 -8.46 7.93 -7.92
N ASN A 6 -7.33 8.52 -7.55
CA ASN A 6 -6.69 8.30 -6.26
C ASN A 6 -7.47 8.88 -5.04
N ARG A 7 -8.59 9.54 -5.27
CA ARG A 7 -9.50 10.05 -4.23
C ARG A 7 -10.81 9.28 -4.16
N LEU A 8 -11.00 8.29 -5.02
CA LEU A 8 -12.20 7.45 -5.02
C LEU A 8 -12.05 6.28 -4.03
N PRO A 9 -13.14 5.84 -3.39
CA PRO A 9 -13.13 4.64 -2.57
C PRO A 9 -12.72 3.39 -3.36
N ALA A 10 -12.03 2.45 -2.74
CA ALA A 10 -11.60 1.19 -3.35
C ALA A 10 -12.77 0.42 -4.00
N THR A 11 -13.94 0.42 -3.35
CA THR A 11 -15.16 -0.21 -3.87
C THR A 11 -15.67 0.42 -5.15
N GLN A 12 -15.50 1.73 -5.31
CA GLN A 12 -15.86 2.42 -6.54
C GLN A 12 -14.86 2.11 -7.64
N LEU A 13 -13.55 2.14 -7.34
CA LEU A 13 -12.51 1.77 -8.30
C LEU A 13 -12.69 0.33 -8.80
N ALA A 14 -12.96 -0.63 -7.89
CA ALA A 14 -13.23 -2.01 -8.27
C ALA A 14 -14.42 -2.14 -9.23
N ARG A 15 -15.52 -1.40 -8.99
CA ARG A 15 -16.68 -1.39 -9.90
C ARG A 15 -16.35 -0.79 -11.27
N MET A 16 -15.57 0.30 -11.30
CA MET A 16 -15.17 0.95 -12.55
C MET A 16 -14.23 0.04 -13.36
N ILE A 17 -13.31 -0.67 -12.73
CA ILE A 17 -12.46 -1.66 -13.40
C ILE A 17 -13.32 -2.81 -13.94
N ALA A 18 -14.24 -3.35 -13.13
CA ALA A 18 -15.15 -4.42 -13.54
C ALA A 18 -16.06 -4.04 -14.71
N ALA A 19 -16.46 -2.78 -14.79
CA ALA A 19 -17.26 -2.24 -15.89
C ALA A 19 -16.44 -1.83 -17.12
N HIS A 20 -15.11 -1.94 -17.08
CA HIS A 20 -14.17 -1.43 -18.07
C HIS A 20 -14.28 0.10 -18.32
N ASP A 21 -14.79 0.85 -17.33
CA ASP A 21 -14.82 2.32 -17.35
C ASP A 21 -13.43 2.93 -17.15
N VAL A 22 -12.51 2.18 -16.51
CA VAL A 22 -11.13 2.56 -16.25
C VAL A 22 -10.23 1.32 -16.25
N SER A 23 -9.00 1.45 -16.74
CA SER A 23 -8.01 0.37 -16.68
C SER A 23 -7.32 0.30 -15.32
N CYS A 24 -6.79 -0.89 -14.98
CA CYS A 24 -5.94 -1.08 -13.79
C CYS A 24 -4.69 -0.19 -13.88
N GLU A 25 -4.11 -0.04 -15.09
CA GLU A 25 -2.99 0.88 -15.34
C GLU A 25 -3.34 2.32 -15.00
N ALA A 26 -4.49 2.84 -15.46
CA ALA A 26 -4.91 4.22 -15.22
C ALA A 26 -5.15 4.47 -13.72
N VAL A 27 -5.75 3.53 -13.01
CA VAL A 27 -5.92 3.59 -11.55
C VAL A 27 -4.57 3.64 -10.86
N THR A 28 -3.66 2.73 -11.20
CA THR A 28 -2.31 2.64 -10.60
C THR A 28 -1.51 3.91 -10.89
N HIS A 29 -1.58 4.44 -12.11
CA HIS A 29 -0.90 5.67 -12.49
C HIS A 29 -1.34 6.86 -11.64
N SER A 30 -2.65 6.99 -11.37
CA SER A 30 -3.17 8.07 -10.53
C SER A 30 -2.63 8.03 -9.09
N PHE A 31 -2.41 6.84 -8.52
CA PHE A 31 -1.78 6.69 -7.20
C PHE A 31 -0.28 6.99 -7.23
N ILE A 32 0.42 6.59 -8.29
CA ILE A 32 1.84 6.90 -8.47
C ILE A 32 2.05 8.41 -8.59
N ASP A 33 1.20 9.12 -9.33
CA ASP A 33 1.32 10.56 -9.46
C ASP A 33 1.13 11.27 -8.12
N ALA A 34 0.13 10.88 -7.34
CA ALA A 34 -0.07 11.41 -5.99
C ALA A 34 1.13 11.12 -5.05
N LEU A 35 1.73 9.94 -5.18
CA LEU A 35 2.92 9.57 -4.42
C LEU A 35 4.12 10.45 -4.80
N ARG A 36 4.34 10.69 -6.09
CA ARG A 36 5.46 11.54 -6.58
C ARG A 36 5.40 12.97 -6.06
N GLU A 37 4.21 13.49 -5.79
CA GLU A 37 4.05 14.86 -5.33
C GLU A 37 4.57 15.10 -3.91
N ARG A 38 4.40 14.14 -2.98
CA ARG A 38 4.61 14.39 -1.55
C ARG A 38 5.33 13.28 -0.79
N GLU A 39 5.74 12.17 -1.42
CA GLU A 39 6.34 11.03 -0.69
C GLU A 39 7.69 11.40 -0.03
N GLN A 40 8.44 12.35 -0.60
CA GLN A 40 9.66 12.86 0.02
C GLN A 40 9.41 13.47 1.40
N ASP A 41 8.24 14.09 1.59
CA ASP A 41 7.85 14.71 2.86
C ASP A 41 7.15 13.71 3.79
N ILE A 42 6.27 12.86 3.25
CA ILE A 42 5.42 11.95 4.04
C ILE A 42 6.17 10.67 4.44
N ARG A 43 6.96 10.08 3.55
CA ARG A 43 7.74 8.87 3.78
C ARG A 43 6.88 7.69 4.26
N ALA A 44 5.82 7.40 3.53
CA ALA A 44 4.89 6.33 3.86
C ALA A 44 5.41 4.96 3.45
N PHE A 45 6.25 4.89 2.41
CA PHE A 45 6.77 3.64 1.87
C PHE A 45 8.19 3.35 2.36
N ALA A 46 8.44 2.10 2.79
CA ALA A 46 9.76 1.55 3.03
C ALA A 46 10.38 1.04 1.72
N TRP A 47 9.53 0.49 0.84
CA TRP A 47 9.92 0.05 -0.49
C TRP A 47 8.81 0.32 -1.50
N PHE A 48 9.19 0.85 -2.67
CA PHE A 48 8.27 1.12 -3.76
C PHE A 48 8.99 1.11 -5.12
N ASP A 49 8.38 0.48 -6.11
CA ASP A 49 8.84 0.46 -7.51
C ASP A 49 7.68 0.79 -8.45
N ALA A 50 7.71 2.00 -9.01
CA ALA A 50 6.67 2.49 -9.92
C ALA A 50 6.60 1.70 -11.23
N ALA A 51 7.76 1.29 -11.77
CA ALA A 51 7.80 0.56 -13.04
C ALA A 51 7.16 -0.82 -12.89
N ARG A 52 7.53 -1.56 -11.83
CA ARG A 52 6.94 -2.83 -11.46
C ARG A 52 5.43 -2.71 -11.23
N ALA A 53 4.99 -1.70 -10.49
CA ALA A 53 3.56 -1.50 -10.21
C ALA A 53 2.74 -1.28 -11.49
N LEU A 54 3.24 -0.48 -12.44
CA LEU A 54 2.59 -0.25 -13.73
C LEU A 54 2.60 -1.49 -14.61
N GLU A 55 3.71 -2.24 -14.66
CA GLU A 55 3.79 -3.48 -15.41
C GLU A 55 2.76 -4.51 -14.89
N THR A 56 2.71 -4.71 -13.57
CA THR A 56 1.72 -5.58 -12.94
C THR A 56 0.28 -5.12 -13.26
N ALA A 57 -0.01 -3.83 -13.21
CA ALA A 57 -1.34 -3.32 -13.55
C ALA A 57 -1.71 -3.60 -15.01
N ARG A 58 -0.76 -3.44 -15.95
CA ARG A 58 -0.96 -3.80 -17.38
C ARG A 58 -1.21 -5.29 -17.58
N GLU A 59 -0.58 -6.15 -16.79
CA GLU A 59 -0.85 -7.59 -16.82
C GLU A 59 -2.29 -7.88 -16.39
N PHE A 60 -2.80 -7.19 -15.35
CA PHE A 60 -4.20 -7.30 -14.94
C PHE A 60 -5.18 -6.81 -16.01
N ASP A 61 -4.85 -5.80 -16.79
CA ASP A 61 -5.68 -5.33 -17.90
C ASP A 61 -5.76 -6.34 -19.07
N ARG A 62 -4.84 -7.34 -19.13
CA ARG A 62 -4.77 -8.35 -20.21
C ARG A 62 -5.35 -9.70 -19.85
N VAL A 63 -5.66 -9.93 -18.58
CA VAL A 63 -6.15 -11.22 -18.09
C VAL A 63 -7.61 -11.15 -17.69
N ASP A 64 -8.27 -12.31 -17.68
CA ASP A 64 -9.64 -12.42 -17.22
C ASP A 64 -9.81 -12.02 -15.76
N TRP A 65 -11.02 -11.61 -15.40
CA TRP A 65 -11.41 -11.21 -14.05
C TRP A 65 -11.01 -12.24 -12.98
N ARG A 66 -10.27 -11.81 -11.96
CA ARG A 66 -9.71 -12.69 -10.91
C ARG A 66 -10.36 -12.53 -9.54
N GLY A 67 -11.44 -11.75 -9.39
CA GLY A 67 -12.13 -11.57 -8.11
C GLY A 67 -12.43 -10.13 -7.74
N ALA A 68 -12.98 -9.93 -6.55
CA ALA A 68 -13.52 -8.64 -6.09
C ALA A 68 -12.51 -7.49 -6.03
N LEU A 69 -11.22 -7.79 -5.97
CA LEU A 69 -10.15 -6.79 -5.89
C LEU A 69 -9.30 -6.74 -7.17
N HIS A 70 -9.81 -7.30 -8.29
CA HIS A 70 -9.06 -7.40 -9.54
C HIS A 70 -8.36 -6.09 -9.93
N GLY A 71 -7.03 -6.15 -10.06
CA GLY A 71 -6.19 -5.04 -10.48
C GLY A 71 -6.07 -3.87 -9.50
N LEU A 72 -6.61 -3.98 -8.28
CA LEU A 72 -6.43 -2.94 -7.27
C LEU A 72 -5.03 -3.00 -6.65
N PRO A 73 -4.30 -1.87 -6.62
CA PRO A 73 -3.05 -1.75 -5.89
C PRO A 73 -3.30 -1.72 -4.38
N VAL A 74 -2.62 -2.56 -3.60
CA VAL A 74 -2.74 -2.57 -2.14
C VAL A 74 -1.36 -2.41 -1.50
N ALA A 75 -1.23 -1.41 -0.63
CA ALA A 75 -0.02 -1.23 0.14
C ALA A 75 0.03 -2.24 1.31
N VAL A 76 1.21 -2.75 1.64
CA VAL A 76 1.37 -3.80 2.64
C VAL A 76 2.40 -3.37 3.67
N LYS A 77 2.03 -3.38 4.95
CA LYS A 77 2.96 -3.05 6.04
C LYS A 77 4.21 -3.92 5.99
N ASP A 78 5.35 -3.32 6.23
CA ASP A 78 6.65 -3.97 6.06
C ASP A 78 6.95 -5.10 7.06
N ASN A 79 6.12 -5.31 8.07
CA ASN A 79 6.17 -6.48 8.94
C ASN A 79 5.27 -7.65 8.49
N ILE A 80 4.72 -7.57 7.29
CA ILE A 80 3.90 -8.62 6.66
C ILE A 80 4.68 -9.18 5.47
N ASP A 81 4.98 -10.45 5.50
CA ASP A 81 5.84 -11.12 4.51
C ASP A 81 5.24 -11.11 3.11
N THR A 82 6.09 -10.81 2.13
CA THR A 82 5.80 -10.86 0.71
C THR A 82 6.94 -11.61 0.00
N ALA A 83 6.64 -12.69 -0.70
CA ALA A 83 7.63 -13.60 -1.27
C ALA A 83 8.57 -12.98 -2.32
N ASP A 84 8.18 -11.88 -2.90
CA ASP A 84 8.82 -11.25 -4.06
C ASP A 84 9.34 -9.83 -3.80
N ILE A 85 9.19 -9.35 -2.57
CA ILE A 85 9.58 -7.99 -2.17
C ILE A 85 10.24 -8.04 -0.78
N VAL A 86 11.24 -7.21 -0.58
CA VAL A 86 11.90 -7.08 0.73
C VAL A 86 10.90 -6.81 1.85
N SER A 87 11.12 -7.43 3.00
CA SER A 87 10.38 -7.23 4.25
C SER A 87 11.37 -7.08 5.38
N GLU A 88 11.69 -5.84 5.73
CA GLU A 88 12.79 -5.50 6.65
C GLU A 88 12.30 -5.23 8.08
N TYR A 89 10.98 -5.31 8.32
CA TYR A 89 10.33 -5.14 9.62
C TYR A 89 10.68 -3.83 10.32
N GLY A 90 11.12 -2.80 9.54
CA GLY A 90 11.58 -1.53 10.08
C GLY A 90 12.87 -1.60 10.88
N SER A 91 13.68 -2.66 10.73
CA SER A 91 14.90 -2.91 11.51
C SER A 91 16.09 -3.22 10.63
N ALA A 92 17.23 -2.61 10.93
CA ALA A 92 18.50 -2.85 10.24
C ALA A 92 18.98 -4.32 10.34
N ILE A 93 18.51 -5.10 11.32
CA ILE A 93 18.83 -6.52 11.47
C ILE A 93 18.36 -7.34 10.27
N PHE A 94 17.25 -6.90 9.62
CA PHE A 94 16.63 -7.60 8.50
C PHE A 94 16.85 -6.89 7.15
N LEU A 95 17.85 -6.01 7.07
CA LEU A 95 18.15 -5.29 5.84
C LEU A 95 18.35 -6.25 4.65
N GLY A 96 17.59 -6.06 3.58
CA GLY A 96 17.63 -6.90 2.37
C GLY A 96 16.94 -8.27 2.53
N HIS A 97 16.24 -8.52 3.64
CA HIS A 97 15.52 -9.78 3.81
C HIS A 97 14.36 -9.90 2.84
N VAL A 98 14.32 -10.98 2.07
CA VAL A 98 13.20 -11.34 1.18
C VAL A 98 12.58 -12.64 1.71
N PRO A 99 11.31 -12.61 2.14
CA PRO A 99 10.61 -13.80 2.61
C PRO A 99 10.48 -14.87 1.52
N GLN A 100 10.50 -16.15 1.90
CA GLN A 100 10.35 -17.27 0.97
C GLN A 100 8.89 -17.51 0.56
N SER A 101 7.92 -16.99 1.31
CA SER A 101 6.49 -17.16 1.07
C SER A 101 5.72 -15.93 1.50
N ASP A 102 4.57 -15.73 0.89
CA ASP A 102 3.60 -14.71 1.31
C ASP A 102 3.00 -15.07 2.68
N ALA A 103 2.78 -14.07 3.50
CA ALA A 103 1.88 -14.20 4.64
C ALA A 103 0.47 -14.57 4.18
N ALA A 104 -0.29 -15.33 4.98
CA ALA A 104 -1.62 -15.80 4.62
C ALA A 104 -2.58 -14.68 4.15
N CYS A 105 -2.50 -13.49 4.76
CA CYS A 105 -3.30 -12.33 4.34
C CYS A 105 -2.88 -11.78 2.97
N VAL A 106 -1.60 -11.85 2.61
CA VAL A 106 -1.10 -11.43 1.28
C VAL A 106 -1.52 -12.45 0.22
N ALA A 107 -1.40 -13.74 0.52
CA ALA A 107 -1.87 -14.80 -0.37
C ALA A 107 -3.39 -14.69 -0.63
N ALA A 108 -4.19 -14.42 0.39
CA ALA A 108 -5.62 -14.19 0.26
C ALA A 108 -5.94 -12.93 -0.57
N LEU A 109 -5.18 -11.85 -0.37
CA LEU A 109 -5.31 -10.61 -1.14
C LEU A 109 -5.02 -10.85 -2.63
N ARG A 110 -3.93 -11.56 -2.96
CA ARG A 110 -3.58 -11.92 -4.36
C ARG A 110 -4.64 -12.86 -4.97
N SER A 111 -5.14 -13.82 -4.21
CA SER A 111 -6.22 -14.72 -4.66
C SER A 111 -7.53 -13.98 -4.95
N SER A 112 -7.76 -12.84 -4.30
CA SER A 112 -8.90 -11.95 -4.56
C SER A 112 -8.69 -11.02 -5.76
N GLY A 113 -7.53 -11.12 -6.44
CA GLY A 113 -7.18 -10.35 -7.64
C GLY A 113 -6.44 -9.04 -7.40
N ALA A 114 -6.11 -8.68 -6.16
CA ALA A 114 -5.29 -7.51 -5.90
C ALA A 114 -3.79 -7.80 -6.08
N PHE A 115 -2.98 -6.75 -6.16
CA PHE A 115 -1.52 -6.89 -6.16
C PHE A 115 -0.86 -6.01 -5.09
N VAL A 116 0.34 -6.41 -4.67
CA VAL A 116 1.13 -5.64 -3.72
C VAL A 116 1.73 -4.42 -4.43
N PHE A 117 1.27 -3.24 -4.02
CA PHE A 117 1.70 -1.97 -4.60
C PHE A 117 3.06 -1.53 -4.08
N GLY A 118 3.34 -1.79 -2.81
CA GLY A 118 4.60 -1.48 -2.13
C GLY A 118 4.54 -1.84 -0.66
N LYS A 119 5.70 -1.72 0.03
CA LYS A 119 5.83 -1.98 1.46
C LYS A 119 5.78 -0.66 2.22
N THR A 120 4.87 -0.55 3.18
CA THR A 120 4.70 0.66 3.98
C THR A 120 5.50 0.60 5.27
N VAL A 121 6.01 1.75 5.69
CA VAL A 121 6.81 1.89 6.91
C VAL A 121 6.07 1.35 8.13
N THR A 122 6.76 0.55 8.92
CA THR A 122 6.36 0.11 10.26
C THR A 122 7.25 0.75 11.31
N ALA A 123 6.76 0.91 12.55
CA ALA A 123 7.67 1.05 13.68
C ALA A 123 8.55 -0.18 13.78
N GLU A 124 9.77 -0.05 14.29
CA GLU A 124 10.72 -1.16 14.37
C GLU A 124 10.10 -2.39 15.04
N LEU A 125 10.15 -3.54 14.34
CA LEU A 125 9.56 -4.81 14.78
C LEU A 125 8.09 -4.68 15.25
N ALA A 126 7.35 -3.75 14.65
CA ALA A 126 5.98 -3.39 15.03
C ALA A 126 5.83 -2.93 16.49
N ASN A 127 6.89 -2.43 17.13
CA ASN A 127 6.94 -2.01 18.52
C ASN A 127 6.86 -0.46 18.66
N PHE A 128 7.69 0.17 19.49
CA PHE A 128 7.53 1.58 19.87
C PHE A 128 8.44 2.55 19.13
N THR A 129 9.59 2.11 18.60
CA THR A 129 10.50 3.00 17.85
C THR A 129 9.85 3.44 16.54
N PRO A 130 9.47 4.73 16.39
CA PRO A 130 8.75 5.17 15.20
C PRO A 130 9.66 5.16 13.98
N GLY A 131 9.07 4.86 12.83
CA GLY A 131 9.70 5.05 11.52
C GLY A 131 9.72 6.53 11.10
N PRO A 132 10.24 6.83 9.90
CA PRO A 132 10.39 8.20 9.39
C PRO A 132 9.08 8.84 8.93
N THR A 133 7.98 8.11 8.89
CA THR A 133 6.70 8.56 8.32
C THR A 133 6.16 9.79 9.04
N ARG A 134 5.65 10.75 8.26
CA ARG A 134 4.98 11.96 8.74
C ARG A 134 3.47 11.86 8.53
N ASN A 135 2.72 12.53 9.40
CA ASN A 135 1.28 12.61 9.27
C ASN A 135 0.91 13.48 8.04
N PRO A 136 0.13 12.96 7.06
CA PRO A 136 -0.24 13.73 5.87
C PRO A 136 -1.05 15.01 6.15
N HIS A 137 -1.74 15.07 7.30
CA HIS A 137 -2.54 16.23 7.72
C HIS A 137 -1.69 17.27 8.47
N ASP A 138 -0.62 16.83 9.15
CA ASP A 138 0.32 17.70 9.88
C ASP A 138 1.72 17.07 9.85
N PRO A 139 2.56 17.38 8.83
CA PRO A 139 3.89 16.79 8.68
C PRO A 139 4.88 17.09 9.82
N SER A 140 4.54 17.98 10.75
CA SER A 140 5.33 18.19 11.97
C SER A 140 5.19 17.04 12.98
N ARG A 141 4.20 16.15 12.78
CA ARG A 141 3.86 15.03 13.66
C ARG A 141 4.05 13.69 12.99
N VAL A 142 4.17 12.65 13.80
CA VAL A 142 4.06 11.25 13.36
C VAL A 142 2.59 10.86 13.21
N PRO A 143 2.23 9.92 12.31
CA PRO A 143 0.84 9.49 12.14
C PRO A 143 0.33 8.58 13.28
N GLY A 144 1.19 8.22 14.23
CA GLY A 144 0.96 7.11 15.15
C GLY A 144 1.57 5.82 14.61
N GLY A 145 1.32 4.70 15.27
CA GLY A 145 1.93 3.42 14.86
C GLY A 145 1.38 2.22 15.65
N SER A 146 1.90 1.06 15.29
CA SER A 146 3.08 0.77 14.44
C SER A 146 2.81 0.75 12.93
N SER A 147 1.57 0.74 12.44
CA SER A 147 1.20 0.76 11.01
C SER A 147 1.12 2.21 10.46
N GLY A 148 2.06 3.08 10.87
CA GLY A 148 2.02 4.49 10.51
C GLY A 148 2.12 4.75 9.02
N GLY A 149 2.98 4.04 8.30
CA GLY A 149 3.09 4.14 6.84
C GLY A 149 1.83 3.70 6.11
N SER A 150 1.16 2.63 6.58
CA SER A 150 -0.09 2.15 5.97
C SER A 150 -1.23 3.19 6.08
N ALA A 151 -1.40 3.78 7.26
CA ALA A 151 -2.40 4.82 7.46
C ALA A 151 -2.06 6.08 6.66
N ALA A 152 -0.79 6.51 6.68
CA ALA A 152 -0.34 7.67 5.92
C ALA A 152 -0.50 7.48 4.40
N ALA A 153 -0.21 6.30 3.86
CA ALA A 153 -0.38 6.00 2.45
C ALA A 153 -1.85 6.15 2.00
N VAL A 154 -2.80 5.66 2.79
CA VAL A 154 -4.24 5.81 2.48
C VAL A 154 -4.67 7.26 2.63
N ALA A 155 -4.32 7.93 3.73
CA ALA A 155 -4.70 9.31 4.00
C ALA A 155 -4.14 10.30 2.96
N ALA A 156 -2.91 10.06 2.48
CA ALA A 156 -2.29 10.86 1.43
C ALA A 156 -2.87 10.57 0.02
N GLY A 157 -3.64 9.50 -0.14
CA GLY A 157 -4.15 9.06 -1.45
C GLY A 157 -3.10 8.37 -2.31
N TYR A 158 -2.15 7.67 -1.70
CA TYR A 158 -1.12 6.88 -2.37
C TYR A 158 -1.54 5.42 -2.64
N ALA A 159 -2.56 4.96 -1.96
CA ALA A 159 -3.15 3.64 -2.18
C ALA A 159 -4.62 3.66 -1.73
N PRO A 160 -5.50 2.89 -2.41
CA PRO A 160 -6.92 2.82 -2.04
C PRO A 160 -7.15 1.97 -0.78
N LEU A 161 -6.23 1.06 -0.49
CA LEU A 161 -6.26 0.12 0.64
C LEU A 161 -4.82 -0.12 1.13
N ALA A 162 -4.69 -0.41 2.42
CA ALA A 162 -3.42 -0.85 2.99
C ALA A 162 -3.64 -1.93 4.06
N LEU A 163 -2.78 -2.96 4.05
CA LEU A 163 -2.70 -3.92 5.14
C LEU A 163 -1.82 -3.36 6.27
N GLY A 164 -2.28 -3.56 7.50
CA GLY A 164 -1.54 -3.28 8.72
C GLY A 164 -1.64 -4.46 9.70
N SER A 165 -0.96 -4.37 10.84
CA SER A 165 -1.08 -5.31 11.94
C SER A 165 -1.49 -4.57 13.21
N ASP A 166 -2.39 -5.15 14.01
CA ASP A 166 -2.89 -4.53 15.25
C ASP A 166 -2.92 -5.53 16.40
N THR A 167 -2.06 -5.36 17.36
CA THR A 167 -2.07 -6.08 18.63
C THR A 167 -2.59 -5.17 19.76
N GLY A 168 -1.96 -4.00 19.93
CA GLY A 168 -2.30 -3.02 20.97
C GLY A 168 -2.80 -1.67 20.42
N GLY A 169 -3.45 -1.65 19.25
CA GLY A 169 -3.94 -0.43 18.59
C GLY A 169 -3.10 0.02 17.39
N SER A 170 -2.24 -0.85 16.87
CA SER A 170 -1.27 -0.47 15.83
C SER A 170 -1.86 -0.20 14.43
N ILE A 171 -3.14 -0.48 14.18
CA ILE A 171 -3.92 0.04 13.05
C ILE A 171 -4.81 1.17 13.53
N ARG A 172 -5.59 0.95 14.58
CA ARG A 172 -6.61 1.88 15.06
C ARG A 172 -6.07 3.25 15.40
N ARG A 173 -4.91 3.32 16.07
CA ARG A 173 -4.28 4.60 16.44
C ARG A 173 -3.84 5.43 15.24
N PRO A 174 -3.08 4.91 14.27
CA PRO A 174 -2.67 5.72 13.12
C PRO A 174 -3.79 5.95 12.11
N ALA A 175 -4.88 5.17 12.14
CA ALA A 175 -6.03 5.32 11.25
C ALA A 175 -7.09 6.30 11.79
N ALA A 176 -7.01 6.69 13.07
CA ALA A 176 -7.90 7.66 13.68
C ALA A 176 -7.49 9.10 13.33
#